data_431827fc26c8523befceb588024ff61f
#
_entry.id   431827fc26c8523befceb588024ff61f
#
_cell.length_a   1.000
_cell.length_b   1.000
_cell.length_c   1.000
_cell.angle_alpha   90.00
_cell.angle_beta   90.00
_cell.angle_gamma   90.00
#
_symmetry.space_group_name_H-M   'P 1'
#
loop_
_entity.id
_entity.type
_entity.pdbx_description
1 polymer ?
#
loop_
_entity_poly.entity_id
_entity_poly.type
_entity_poly.pdbx_seq_one_letter_code
_entity_poly.pdbx_strand_id
1 'polypeptide(L)'
;MYIKDKYNMTKNENIFLAKRNIIGSIYNSVKLEGLDITFPETYAIYYKARLEAVNVADVNTVLNLKHAWKYVLCNIDKPITLEYILDVHNEVAKDEAIAWGVLRNGGVGISGTDYRPPIPTKEEVIKKLKEFERISGCTERSVERMLWMMKKQLFWDGNKRTAMLIANKDMISHGKGIITIPEKDIELFGELLSKFYSYDEKDDLKAFIFEKGIDGIVFDKEISHEEPVLE
;
A
#
# COMPACT_ATOMS: atom_id res chain seq x y z
N MET A 1 -9.77 -4.61 17.79
CA MET A 1 -10.70 -5.20 16.77
C MET A 1 -9.94 -6.15 15.86
N TYR A 2 -10.50 -7.35 15.53
CA TYR A 2 -9.97 -8.27 14.51
C TYR A 2 -10.70 -8.06 13.19
N ILE A 3 -9.97 -8.04 12.08
CA ILE A 3 -10.54 -7.90 10.73
C ILE A 3 -10.51 -9.25 10.02
N LYS A 4 -11.69 -9.74 9.60
CA LYS A 4 -11.81 -10.96 8.78
C LYS A 4 -11.52 -10.66 7.30
N ASP A 5 -11.24 -11.70 6.52
CA ASP A 5 -11.12 -11.57 5.07
C ASP A 5 -12.48 -11.17 4.45
N LYS A 6 -12.51 -10.07 3.69
CA LYS A 6 -13.72 -9.52 3.05
C LYS A 6 -14.03 -10.21 1.73
N TYR A 7 -12.99 -10.61 1.01
CA TYR A 7 -13.08 -11.26 -0.30
C TYR A 7 -12.33 -12.59 -0.30
N ASN A 8 -12.67 -13.44 -1.27
CA ASN A 8 -12.03 -14.74 -1.46
C ASN A 8 -11.91 -15.04 -2.95
N MET A 9 -10.99 -14.34 -3.60
CA MET A 9 -10.63 -14.50 -5.00
C MET A 9 -9.48 -15.50 -5.14
N THR A 10 -9.28 -16.02 -6.34
CA THR A 10 -8.00 -16.63 -6.70
C THR A 10 -6.92 -15.53 -6.81
N LYS A 11 -5.66 -15.93 -6.71
CA LYS A 11 -4.53 -15.00 -6.93
C LYS A 11 -4.60 -14.32 -8.30
N ASN A 12 -4.96 -15.07 -9.35
CA ASN A 12 -5.03 -14.53 -10.71
C ASN A 12 -6.16 -13.49 -10.87
N GLU A 13 -7.32 -13.74 -10.30
CA GLU A 13 -8.42 -12.78 -10.27
C GLU A 13 -8.03 -11.50 -9.52
N ASN A 14 -7.32 -11.65 -8.41
CA ASN A 14 -6.87 -10.48 -7.65
C ASN A 14 -5.77 -9.69 -8.38
N ILE A 15 -4.84 -10.37 -9.07
CA ILE A 15 -3.86 -9.70 -9.96
C ILE A 15 -4.59 -8.95 -11.08
N PHE A 16 -5.62 -9.54 -11.67
CA PHE A 16 -6.45 -8.88 -12.69
C PHE A 16 -7.12 -7.62 -12.12
N LEU A 17 -7.75 -7.72 -10.95
CA LEU A 17 -8.34 -6.59 -10.24
C LEU A 17 -7.33 -5.47 -10.00
N ALA A 18 -6.16 -5.82 -9.47
CA ALA A 18 -5.09 -4.86 -9.20
C ALA A 18 -4.62 -4.14 -10.47
N LYS A 19 -4.41 -4.88 -11.57
CA LYS A 19 -4.03 -4.29 -12.87
C LYS A 19 -5.10 -3.36 -13.43
N ARG A 20 -6.38 -3.70 -13.28
CA ARG A 20 -7.50 -2.89 -13.75
C ARG A 20 -7.62 -1.57 -12.97
N ASN A 21 -7.35 -1.61 -11.68
CA ASN A 21 -7.49 -0.45 -10.78
C ASN A 21 -6.16 0.30 -10.54
N ILE A 22 -5.06 -0.07 -11.21
CA ILE A 22 -3.72 0.42 -10.89
C ILE A 22 -3.60 1.95 -10.93
N ILE A 23 -4.21 2.60 -11.93
CA ILE A 23 -4.16 4.07 -12.07
C ILE A 23 -4.92 4.74 -10.94
N GLY A 24 -6.10 4.21 -10.58
CA GLY A 24 -6.88 4.69 -9.45
C GLY A 24 -6.13 4.52 -8.12
N SER A 25 -5.45 3.39 -7.93
CA SER A 25 -4.63 3.14 -6.74
C SER A 25 -3.44 4.09 -6.66
N ILE A 26 -2.79 4.39 -7.79
CA ILE A 26 -1.72 5.40 -7.85
C ILE A 26 -2.28 6.78 -7.53
N TYR A 27 -3.38 7.18 -8.18
CA TYR A 27 -4.04 8.46 -7.94
C TYR A 27 -4.39 8.66 -6.46
N ASN A 28 -5.07 7.71 -5.86
CA ASN A 28 -5.42 7.77 -4.44
C ASN A 28 -4.18 7.84 -3.53
N SER A 29 -3.10 7.14 -3.89
CA SER A 29 -1.83 7.20 -3.14
C SER A 29 -1.18 8.58 -3.20
N VAL A 30 -1.16 9.24 -4.35
CA VAL A 30 -0.57 10.57 -4.47
C VAL A 30 -1.43 11.63 -3.81
N LYS A 31 -2.77 11.49 -3.87
CA LYS A 31 -3.70 12.36 -3.12
C LYS A 31 -3.52 12.21 -1.61
N LEU A 32 -3.27 11.00 -1.11
CA LEU A 32 -2.97 10.74 0.30
C LEU A 32 -1.65 11.40 0.78
N GLU A 33 -0.72 11.68 -0.12
CA GLU A 33 0.49 12.47 0.16
C GLU A 33 0.26 13.98 0.02
N GLY A 34 -0.95 14.41 -0.32
CA GLY A 34 -1.32 15.82 -0.47
C GLY A 34 -0.88 16.46 -1.79
N LEU A 35 -0.52 15.66 -2.81
CA LEU A 35 -0.16 16.19 -4.12
C LEU A 35 -1.38 16.77 -4.84
N ASP A 36 -1.20 17.94 -5.46
CA ASP A 36 -2.24 18.59 -6.26
C ASP A 36 -2.18 18.12 -7.71
N ILE A 37 -2.59 16.86 -7.92
CA ILE A 37 -2.66 16.21 -9.22
C ILE A 37 -4.06 15.64 -9.43
N THR A 38 -4.58 15.74 -10.63
CA THR A 38 -5.89 15.20 -11.01
C THR A 38 -5.79 13.77 -11.53
N PHE A 39 -6.92 13.05 -11.54
CA PHE A 39 -6.97 11.71 -12.14
C PHE A 39 -6.60 11.70 -13.63
N PRO A 40 -7.10 12.64 -14.51
CA PRO A 40 -6.66 12.71 -15.90
C PRO A 40 -5.15 12.92 -16.06
N GLU A 41 -4.52 13.75 -15.23
CA GLU A 41 -3.06 13.96 -15.25
C GLU A 41 -2.31 12.69 -14.82
N THR A 42 -2.77 12.01 -13.76
CA THR A 42 -2.21 10.71 -13.33
C THR A 42 -2.29 9.68 -14.46
N TYR A 43 -3.44 9.62 -15.15
CA TYR A 43 -3.64 8.75 -16.31
C TYR A 43 -2.68 9.08 -17.45
N ALA A 44 -2.53 10.38 -17.80
CA ALA A 44 -1.64 10.84 -18.85
C ALA A 44 -0.16 10.54 -18.52
N ILE A 45 0.28 10.77 -17.28
CA ILE A 45 1.63 10.40 -16.82
C ILE A 45 1.86 8.90 -16.93
N TYR A 46 0.90 8.10 -16.47
CA TYR A 46 0.99 6.65 -16.50
C TYR A 46 1.24 6.13 -17.92
N TYR A 47 0.56 6.69 -18.92
CA TYR A 47 0.71 6.30 -20.34
C TYR A 47 1.76 7.12 -21.11
N LYS A 48 2.53 7.99 -20.43
CA LYS A 48 3.53 8.87 -21.05
C LYS A 48 2.94 9.78 -22.14
N ALA A 49 1.69 10.21 -21.96
CA ALA A 49 1.09 11.21 -22.84
C ALA A 49 1.71 12.61 -22.58
N ARG A 50 1.60 13.50 -23.56
CA ARG A 50 2.08 14.87 -23.42
C ARG A 50 1.22 15.62 -22.41
N LEU A 51 1.87 16.24 -21.43
CA LEU A 51 1.23 17.08 -20.39
C LEU A 51 1.68 18.53 -20.57
N GLU A 52 0.76 19.44 -20.34
CA GLU A 52 1.04 20.87 -20.19
C GLU A 52 0.99 21.21 -18.69
N ALA A 53 2.06 21.83 -18.17
CA ALA A 53 2.11 22.46 -16.85
C ALA A 53 1.90 21.57 -15.61
N VAL A 54 2.43 20.33 -15.58
CA VAL A 54 2.46 19.51 -14.35
C VAL A 54 3.81 19.67 -13.64
N ASN A 55 3.79 19.69 -12.30
CA ASN A 55 5.00 19.75 -11.49
C ASN A 55 5.87 18.48 -11.72
N VAL A 56 7.15 18.67 -12.00
CA VAL A 56 8.09 17.56 -12.27
C VAL A 56 8.18 16.59 -11.08
N ALA A 57 8.12 17.10 -9.84
CA ALA A 57 8.14 16.26 -8.65
C ALA A 57 6.92 15.33 -8.59
N ASP A 58 5.72 15.83 -8.90
CA ASP A 58 4.48 15.05 -8.92
C ASP A 58 4.52 13.98 -10.02
N VAL A 59 5.09 14.32 -11.19
CA VAL A 59 5.31 13.36 -12.28
C VAL A 59 6.22 12.22 -11.81
N ASN A 60 7.31 12.53 -11.11
CA ASN A 60 8.22 11.52 -10.59
C ASN A 60 7.53 10.59 -9.61
N THR A 61 6.73 11.13 -8.67
CA THR A 61 5.99 10.32 -7.70
C THR A 61 5.03 9.33 -8.38
N VAL A 62 4.29 9.77 -9.41
CA VAL A 62 3.40 8.88 -10.18
C VAL A 62 4.19 7.79 -10.92
N LEU A 63 5.31 8.13 -11.54
CA LEU A 63 6.16 7.17 -12.26
C LEU A 63 6.82 6.18 -11.30
N ASN A 64 7.28 6.63 -10.15
CA ASN A 64 7.82 5.77 -9.10
C ASN A 64 6.78 4.77 -8.60
N LEU A 65 5.55 5.22 -8.32
CA LEU A 65 4.46 4.34 -7.96
C LEU A 65 4.10 3.33 -9.07
N LYS A 66 4.13 3.75 -10.34
CA LYS A 66 3.94 2.83 -11.47
C LYS A 66 5.03 1.74 -11.49
N HIS A 67 6.29 2.10 -11.26
CA HIS A 67 7.39 1.14 -11.21
C HIS A 67 7.26 0.22 -10.00
N ALA A 68 6.92 0.77 -8.83
CA ALA A 68 6.71 0.00 -7.61
C ALA A 68 5.54 -1.00 -7.74
N TRP A 69 4.42 -0.61 -8.33
CA TRP A 69 3.32 -1.53 -8.63
C TRP A 69 3.76 -2.65 -9.59
N LYS A 70 4.51 -2.30 -10.64
CA LYS A 70 5.07 -3.30 -11.56
C LYS A 70 5.98 -4.27 -10.82
N TYR A 71 6.88 -3.75 -9.96
CA TYR A 71 7.76 -4.58 -9.15
C TYR A 71 6.98 -5.55 -8.27
N VAL A 72 5.98 -5.05 -7.53
CA VAL A 72 5.11 -5.87 -6.66
C VAL A 72 4.42 -6.98 -7.44
N LEU A 73 3.77 -6.66 -8.57
CA LEU A 73 3.03 -7.65 -9.36
C LEU A 73 3.94 -8.68 -10.04
N CYS A 74 5.14 -8.28 -10.49
CA CYS A 74 6.12 -9.21 -11.08
C CYS A 74 6.78 -10.12 -10.03
N ASN A 75 6.80 -9.71 -8.76
CA ASN A 75 7.42 -10.44 -7.66
C ASN A 75 6.39 -10.88 -6.61
N ILE A 76 5.15 -11.13 -7.04
CA ILE A 76 4.01 -11.38 -6.15
C ILE A 76 4.19 -12.64 -5.29
N ASP A 77 4.96 -13.62 -5.74
CA ASP A 77 5.20 -14.88 -5.05
C ASP A 77 6.41 -14.84 -4.09
N LYS A 78 7.21 -13.78 -4.13
CA LYS A 78 8.33 -13.64 -3.18
C LYS A 78 7.82 -13.42 -1.75
N PRO A 79 8.50 -13.93 -0.72
CA PRO A 79 8.14 -13.64 0.68
C PRO A 79 8.35 -12.17 1.01
N ILE A 80 7.57 -11.64 1.96
CA ILE A 80 7.75 -10.28 2.49
C ILE A 80 8.90 -10.31 3.52
N THR A 81 10.11 -10.08 3.06
CA THR A 81 11.31 -9.92 3.88
C THR A 81 11.69 -8.45 4.02
N LEU A 82 12.68 -8.13 4.85
CA LEU A 82 13.21 -6.78 4.90
C LEU A 82 13.77 -6.36 3.52
N GLU A 83 14.51 -7.23 2.85
CA GLU A 83 15.08 -6.99 1.53
C GLU A 83 13.97 -6.68 0.51
N TYR A 84 12.87 -7.44 0.52
CA TYR A 84 11.72 -7.17 -0.36
C TYR A 84 11.11 -5.78 -0.09
N ILE A 85 10.98 -5.40 1.20
CA ILE A 85 10.47 -4.07 1.58
C ILE A 85 11.42 -2.96 1.12
N LEU A 86 12.75 -3.17 1.24
CA LEU A 86 13.76 -2.23 0.75
C LEU A 86 13.71 -2.08 -0.77
N ASP A 87 13.52 -3.16 -1.50
CA ASP A 87 13.38 -3.14 -2.96
C ASP A 87 12.12 -2.36 -3.40
N VAL A 88 10.97 -2.59 -2.73
CA VAL A 88 9.73 -1.83 -3.00
C VAL A 88 9.94 -0.35 -2.69
N HIS A 89 10.57 -0.03 -1.56
CA HIS A 89 10.87 1.36 -1.20
C HIS A 89 11.85 2.02 -2.20
N ASN A 90 12.81 1.26 -2.72
CA ASN A 90 13.71 1.75 -3.77
C ASN A 90 12.94 2.26 -5.00
N GLU A 91 11.90 1.54 -5.43
CA GLU A 91 11.04 1.98 -6.52
C GLU A 91 10.13 3.16 -6.14
N VAL A 92 9.62 3.18 -4.88
CA VAL A 92 8.68 4.21 -4.40
C VAL A 92 9.34 5.57 -4.23
N ALA A 93 10.57 5.62 -3.70
CA ALA A 93 11.18 6.86 -3.20
C ALA A 93 12.42 7.29 -4.01
N LYS A 94 12.63 6.67 -5.15
CA LYS A 94 13.75 6.96 -6.04
C LYS A 94 13.76 8.44 -6.43
N ASP A 95 14.89 9.10 -6.19
CA ASP A 95 15.11 10.53 -6.49
C ASP A 95 14.14 11.50 -5.75
N GLU A 96 13.38 11.00 -4.74
CA GLU A 96 12.50 11.83 -3.89
C GLU A 96 13.01 11.92 -2.45
N ALA A 97 13.54 10.84 -1.89
CA ALA A 97 14.04 10.79 -0.53
C ALA A 97 15.53 11.10 -0.43
N ILE A 98 16.02 11.44 0.78
CA ILE A 98 17.46 11.62 1.07
C ILE A 98 18.24 10.34 0.72
N ALA A 99 17.63 9.18 1.00
CA ALA A 99 18.13 7.86 0.62
C ALA A 99 16.93 6.93 0.41
N TRP A 100 17.02 6.05 -0.55
CA TRP A 100 15.98 5.07 -0.89
C TRP A 100 16.54 3.64 -0.92
N GLY A 101 15.68 2.67 -0.71
CA GLY A 101 16.08 1.26 -0.60
C GLY A 101 16.88 0.92 0.66
N VAL A 102 16.92 1.81 1.65
CA VAL A 102 17.63 1.62 2.93
C VAL A 102 16.80 2.15 4.09
N LEU A 103 16.95 1.55 5.27
CA LEU A 103 16.34 2.10 6.50
C LEU A 103 16.98 3.44 6.84
N ARG A 104 16.17 4.38 7.36
CA ARG A 104 16.70 5.64 7.87
C ARG A 104 17.60 5.41 9.07
N ASN A 105 18.58 6.26 9.21
CA ASN A 105 19.54 6.24 10.32
C ASN A 105 19.50 7.52 11.16
N GLY A 106 18.43 8.32 11.02
CA GLY A 106 18.21 9.55 11.75
C GLY A 106 16.76 9.70 12.22
N GLY A 107 16.50 10.69 13.07
CA GLY A 107 15.19 11.02 13.58
C GLY A 107 14.30 11.67 12.52
N VAL A 108 13.00 11.36 12.56
CA VAL A 108 11.96 12.03 11.77
C VAL A 108 10.79 12.40 12.67
N GLY A 109 10.02 13.40 12.22
CA GLY A 109 8.71 13.72 12.80
C GLY A 109 7.59 13.29 11.89
N ILE A 110 6.39 13.16 12.43
CA ILE A 110 5.17 12.97 11.66
C ILE A 110 4.35 14.26 11.78
N SER A 111 4.05 14.89 10.64
CA SER A 111 3.27 16.13 10.62
C SER A 111 1.92 15.94 11.32
N GLY A 112 1.52 16.95 12.10
CA GLY A 112 0.26 16.94 12.86
C GLY A 112 0.28 16.12 14.14
N THR A 113 1.45 15.60 14.59
CA THR A 113 1.59 14.85 15.83
C THR A 113 2.91 15.20 16.55
N ASP A 114 2.93 14.97 17.87
CA ASP A 114 4.16 15.05 18.68
C ASP A 114 4.92 13.71 18.71
N TYR A 115 4.36 12.67 18.10
CA TYR A 115 4.98 11.35 18.07
C TYR A 115 6.31 11.38 17.29
N ARG A 116 7.34 10.83 17.91
CA ARG A 116 8.67 10.71 17.31
C ARG A 116 9.05 9.23 17.23
N PRO A 117 8.93 8.61 16.05
CA PRO A 117 9.25 7.20 15.90
C PRO A 117 10.75 6.95 16.14
N PRO A 118 11.11 5.94 16.94
CA PRO A 118 12.51 5.57 17.15
C PRO A 118 13.17 5.15 15.84
N ILE A 119 14.48 5.36 15.75
CA ILE A 119 15.28 4.93 14.58
C ILE A 119 15.17 3.41 14.43
N PRO A 120 14.76 2.89 13.26
CA PRO A 120 14.60 1.45 13.06
C PRO A 120 15.94 0.73 12.97
N THR A 121 16.03 -0.48 13.53
CA THR A 121 17.15 -1.40 13.30
C THR A 121 16.70 -2.58 12.43
N LYS A 122 17.64 -3.20 11.71
CA LYS A 122 17.34 -4.37 10.86
C LYS A 122 16.79 -5.53 11.70
N GLU A 123 17.37 -5.78 12.84
CA GLU A 123 17.01 -6.86 13.77
C GLU A 123 15.57 -6.69 14.26
N GLU A 124 15.21 -5.46 14.65
CA GLU A 124 13.85 -5.13 15.10
C GLU A 124 12.82 -5.34 13.98
N VAL A 125 13.12 -4.86 12.77
CA VAL A 125 12.22 -5.03 11.62
C VAL A 125 12.05 -6.51 11.27
N ILE A 126 13.15 -7.27 11.17
CA ILE A 126 13.09 -8.71 10.86
C ILE A 126 12.30 -9.48 11.93
N LYS A 127 12.51 -9.17 13.22
CA LYS A 127 11.74 -9.76 14.31
C LYS A 127 10.24 -9.47 14.14
N LYS A 128 9.90 -8.22 13.86
CA LYS A 128 8.50 -7.80 13.71
C LYS A 128 7.82 -8.45 12.50
N LEU A 129 8.52 -8.60 11.39
CA LEU A 129 8.00 -9.30 10.21
C LEU A 129 7.65 -10.75 10.55
N LYS A 130 8.50 -11.46 11.31
CA LYS A 130 8.19 -12.84 11.78
C LYS A 130 6.98 -12.90 12.72
N GLU A 131 6.72 -11.84 13.50
CA GLU A 131 5.53 -11.77 14.35
C GLU A 131 4.26 -11.65 13.50
N PHE A 132 4.27 -10.85 12.43
CA PHE A 132 3.13 -10.75 11.51
C PHE A 132 2.79 -12.07 10.83
N GLU A 133 3.78 -12.88 10.45
CA GLU A 133 3.52 -14.20 9.82
C GLU A 133 2.75 -15.18 10.75
N ARG A 134 2.68 -14.92 12.04
CA ARG A 134 1.89 -15.72 12.99
C ARG A 134 0.41 -15.33 13.01
N ILE A 135 0.03 -14.24 12.38
CA ILE A 135 -1.36 -13.79 12.27
C ILE A 135 -2.03 -14.62 11.17
N SER A 136 -3.03 -15.42 11.52
CA SER A 136 -3.67 -16.37 10.62
C SER A 136 -4.53 -15.70 9.53
N GLY A 137 -5.18 -14.59 9.82
CA GLY A 137 -6.00 -13.84 8.86
C GLY A 137 -5.15 -12.99 7.92
N CYS A 138 -5.29 -13.16 6.60
CA CYS A 138 -4.50 -12.39 5.64
C CYS A 138 -4.81 -10.88 5.72
N THR A 139 -6.08 -10.50 5.73
CA THR A 139 -6.48 -9.09 5.80
C THR A 139 -6.01 -8.46 7.11
N GLU A 140 -6.18 -9.15 8.25
CA GLU A 140 -5.70 -8.69 9.55
C GLU A 140 -4.19 -8.48 9.54
N ARG A 141 -3.43 -9.47 9.07
CA ARG A 141 -1.97 -9.42 8.96
C ARG A 141 -1.50 -8.26 8.09
N SER A 142 -2.13 -8.08 6.94
CA SER A 142 -1.77 -7.04 5.95
C SER A 142 -2.00 -5.65 6.52
N VAL A 143 -3.14 -5.42 7.17
CA VAL A 143 -3.48 -4.12 7.78
C VAL A 143 -2.60 -3.84 9.00
N GLU A 144 -2.39 -4.81 9.89
CA GLU A 144 -1.50 -4.63 11.05
C GLU A 144 -0.05 -4.30 10.62
N ARG A 145 0.47 -4.98 9.59
CA ARG A 145 1.80 -4.70 9.03
C ARG A 145 1.85 -3.31 8.42
N MET A 146 0.83 -2.93 7.65
CA MET A 146 0.73 -1.60 7.03
C MET A 146 0.74 -0.49 8.08
N LEU A 147 -0.11 -0.59 9.08
CA LEU A 147 -0.22 0.42 10.15
C LEU A 147 1.07 0.50 10.96
N TRP A 148 1.67 -0.64 11.28
CA TRP A 148 2.97 -0.66 11.97
C TRP A 148 4.07 0.03 11.14
N MET A 149 4.17 -0.26 9.84
CA MET A 149 5.15 0.40 8.96
C MET A 149 4.91 1.91 8.88
N MET A 150 3.64 2.34 8.76
CA MET A 150 3.27 3.75 8.76
C MET A 150 3.66 4.45 10.06
N LYS A 151 3.43 3.84 11.24
CA LYS A 151 3.78 4.40 12.54
C LYS A 151 5.29 4.37 12.81
N LYS A 152 5.96 3.29 12.42
CA LYS A 152 7.40 3.12 12.64
C LYS A 152 8.25 4.04 11.78
N GLN A 153 7.72 4.52 10.64
CA GLN A 153 8.45 5.37 9.70
C GLN A 153 9.84 4.79 9.40
N LEU A 154 9.87 3.69 8.65
CA LEU A 154 11.10 2.94 8.38
C LEU A 154 12.10 3.73 7.54
N PHE A 155 11.62 4.71 6.79
CA PHE A 155 12.35 5.43 5.76
C PHE A 155 12.33 6.94 5.98
N TRP A 156 13.17 7.65 5.24
CA TRP A 156 13.19 9.11 5.26
C TRP A 156 11.92 9.72 4.66
N ASP A 157 11.39 9.10 3.60
CA ASP A 157 10.14 9.46 2.93
C ASP A 157 9.50 8.21 2.29
N GLY A 158 8.29 8.35 1.70
CA GLY A 158 7.59 7.25 1.01
C GLY A 158 7.04 6.16 1.94
N ASN A 159 6.97 6.41 3.25
CA ASN A 159 6.55 5.42 4.26
C ASN A 159 5.13 4.92 4.05
N LYS A 160 4.15 5.81 3.84
CA LYS A 160 2.74 5.44 3.60
C LYS A 160 2.60 4.66 2.29
N ARG A 161 3.21 5.16 1.22
CA ARG A 161 3.19 4.55 -0.12
C ARG A 161 3.76 3.13 -0.08
N THR A 162 4.93 2.95 0.53
CA THR A 162 5.56 1.62 0.69
C THR A 162 4.71 0.69 1.54
N ALA A 163 4.20 1.15 2.68
CA ALA A 163 3.36 0.34 3.57
C ALA A 163 2.10 -0.18 2.87
N MET A 164 1.42 0.68 2.08
CA MET A 164 0.24 0.29 1.31
C MET A 164 0.57 -0.73 0.21
N LEU A 165 1.70 -0.58 -0.49
CA LEU A 165 2.14 -1.54 -1.50
C LEU A 165 2.49 -2.90 -0.90
N ILE A 166 3.14 -2.94 0.26
CA ILE A 166 3.44 -4.19 0.98
C ILE A 166 2.16 -4.88 1.47
N ALA A 167 1.17 -4.12 1.95
CA ALA A 167 -0.14 -4.67 2.29
C ALA A 167 -0.85 -5.23 1.05
N ASN A 168 -0.86 -4.48 -0.06
CA ASN A 168 -1.43 -4.93 -1.33
C ASN A 168 -0.75 -6.19 -1.86
N LYS A 169 0.56 -6.31 -1.72
CA LYS A 169 1.30 -7.54 -2.07
C LYS A 169 0.75 -8.76 -1.32
N ASP A 170 0.56 -8.64 -0.02
CA ASP A 170 0.04 -9.73 0.81
C ASP A 170 -1.43 -10.07 0.45
N MET A 171 -2.28 -9.05 0.35
CA MET A 171 -3.69 -9.19 -0.04
C MET A 171 -3.85 -9.86 -1.41
N ILE A 172 -3.12 -9.38 -2.42
CA ILE A 172 -3.21 -9.89 -3.80
C ILE A 172 -2.71 -11.32 -3.89
N SER A 173 -1.59 -11.66 -3.24
CA SER A 173 -1.04 -13.01 -3.27
C SER A 173 -1.97 -14.06 -2.65
N HIS A 174 -2.89 -13.64 -1.78
CA HIS A 174 -3.86 -14.50 -1.09
C HIS A 174 -5.31 -14.32 -1.59
N GLY A 175 -5.56 -13.52 -2.62
CA GLY A 175 -6.90 -13.30 -3.17
C GLY A 175 -7.86 -12.54 -2.27
N LYS A 176 -7.35 -11.61 -1.43
CA LYS A 176 -8.17 -10.91 -0.42
C LYS A 176 -8.55 -9.48 -0.78
N GLY A 177 -8.41 -9.10 -2.03
CA GLY A 177 -8.72 -7.76 -2.53
C GLY A 177 -7.50 -6.87 -2.64
N ILE A 178 -7.75 -5.58 -2.79
CA ILE A 178 -6.74 -4.52 -2.79
C ILE A 178 -7.09 -3.47 -1.75
N ILE A 179 -6.06 -2.85 -1.16
CA ILE A 179 -6.22 -1.74 -0.22
C ILE A 179 -5.92 -0.44 -0.96
N THR A 180 -6.89 0.49 -0.94
CA THR A 180 -6.72 1.85 -1.41
C THR A 180 -7.60 2.79 -0.59
N ILE A 181 -7.16 4.01 -0.35
CA ILE A 181 -7.96 5.02 0.38
C ILE A 181 -8.57 5.96 -0.65
N PRO A 182 -9.90 5.93 -0.87
CA PRO A 182 -10.53 6.81 -1.83
C PRO A 182 -10.30 8.28 -1.49
N GLU A 183 -10.11 9.14 -2.50
CA GLU A 183 -9.84 10.58 -2.30
C GLU A 183 -10.85 11.24 -1.37
N LYS A 184 -12.13 10.95 -1.53
CA LYS A 184 -13.23 11.51 -0.69
C LYS A 184 -13.14 11.15 0.79
N ASP A 185 -12.38 10.13 1.14
CA ASP A 185 -12.27 9.60 2.51
C ASP A 185 -10.87 9.89 3.12
N ILE A 186 -9.99 10.63 2.42
CA ILE A 186 -8.61 10.92 2.86
C ILE A 186 -8.58 11.74 4.15
N GLU A 187 -9.47 12.72 4.31
CA GLU A 187 -9.54 13.55 5.51
C GLU A 187 -9.81 12.70 6.76
N LEU A 188 -10.87 11.88 6.71
CA LEU A 188 -11.21 10.97 7.81
C LEU A 188 -10.10 9.95 8.08
N PHE A 189 -9.51 9.38 7.03
CA PHE A 189 -8.35 8.48 7.20
C PHE A 189 -7.18 9.19 7.89
N GLY A 190 -6.89 10.44 7.53
CA GLY A 190 -5.84 11.26 8.14
C GLY A 190 -6.07 11.51 9.62
N GLU A 191 -7.31 11.84 10.01
CA GLU A 191 -7.70 12.02 11.41
C GLU A 191 -7.51 10.74 12.24
N LEU A 192 -8.00 9.60 11.72
CA LEU A 192 -7.88 8.30 12.38
C LEU A 192 -6.41 7.85 12.48
N LEU A 193 -5.64 8.10 11.43
CA LEU A 193 -4.20 7.79 11.40
C LEU A 193 -3.42 8.65 12.40
N SER A 194 -3.78 9.93 12.56
CA SER A 194 -3.18 10.83 13.56
C SER A 194 -3.46 10.36 14.99
N LYS A 195 -4.69 9.91 15.28
CA LYS A 195 -5.04 9.29 16.59
C LYS A 195 -4.21 8.04 16.84
N PHE A 196 -4.07 7.19 15.82
CA PHE A 196 -3.23 6.01 15.93
C PHE A 196 -1.76 6.34 16.20
N TYR A 197 -1.20 7.35 15.55
CA TYR A 197 0.17 7.79 15.81
C TYR A 197 0.36 8.30 17.24
N SER A 198 -0.57 9.10 17.72
CA SER A 198 -0.46 9.80 19.02
C SER A 198 -0.81 8.89 20.20
N TYR A 199 -1.85 8.05 20.08
CA TYR A 199 -2.47 7.35 21.21
C TYR A 199 -2.48 5.82 21.05
N ASP A 200 -2.01 5.29 19.91
CA ASP A 200 -2.08 3.86 19.54
C ASP A 200 -3.51 3.34 19.35
N GLU A 201 -4.47 4.24 19.17
CA GLU A 201 -5.88 3.94 18.92
C GLU A 201 -6.05 3.54 17.45
N LYS A 202 -6.28 2.26 17.19
CA LYS A 202 -6.33 1.71 15.81
C LYS A 202 -7.64 1.01 15.46
N ASP A 203 -8.55 0.81 16.40
CA ASP A 203 -9.76 0.04 16.12
C ASP A 203 -10.68 0.71 15.12
N ASP A 204 -10.92 2.03 15.27
CA ASP A 204 -11.71 2.81 14.33
C ASP A 204 -11.01 2.92 12.96
N LEU A 205 -9.68 3.06 12.95
CA LEU A 205 -8.89 3.08 11.73
C LEU A 205 -8.97 1.74 10.98
N LYS A 206 -8.91 0.62 11.70
CA LYS A 206 -9.09 -0.72 11.13
C LYS A 206 -10.50 -0.92 10.60
N ALA A 207 -11.52 -0.48 11.33
CA ALA A 207 -12.91 -0.52 10.88
C ALA A 207 -13.09 0.28 9.59
N PHE A 208 -12.57 1.50 9.53
CA PHE A 208 -12.57 2.34 8.35
C PHE A 208 -11.91 1.66 7.15
N ILE A 209 -10.70 1.10 7.33
CA ILE A 209 -9.98 0.41 6.25
C ILE A 209 -10.81 -0.78 5.75
N PHE A 210 -11.41 -1.56 6.65
CA PHE A 210 -12.24 -2.71 6.28
C PHE A 210 -13.47 -2.31 5.49
N GLU A 211 -14.16 -1.27 5.90
CA GLU A 211 -15.41 -0.84 5.27
C GLU A 211 -15.19 -0.13 3.93
N LYS A 212 -14.24 0.80 3.89
CA LYS A 212 -14.06 1.76 2.79
C LYS A 212 -12.76 1.60 2.01
N GLY A 213 -11.72 1.03 2.64
CA GLY A 213 -10.40 0.93 2.07
C GLY A 213 -10.09 -0.38 1.35
N ILE A 214 -10.95 -1.42 1.48
CA ILE A 214 -10.72 -2.71 0.82
C ILE A 214 -11.74 -2.93 -0.28
N ASP A 215 -11.23 -3.08 -1.52
CA ASP A 215 -12.00 -3.39 -2.72
C ASP A 215 -11.69 -4.80 -3.24
N GLY A 216 -12.68 -5.43 -3.91
CA GLY A 216 -12.57 -6.79 -4.39
C GLY A 216 -13.76 -7.19 -5.25
N ILE A 217 -13.68 -8.38 -5.85
CA ILE A 217 -14.74 -8.96 -6.66
C ILE A 217 -15.45 -10.05 -5.85
N VAL A 218 -16.76 -9.98 -5.79
CA VAL A 218 -17.62 -11.06 -5.29
C VAL A 218 -18.09 -11.86 -6.51
N PHE A 219 -17.81 -13.17 -6.51
CA PHE A 219 -18.29 -14.06 -7.56
C PHE A 219 -19.57 -14.74 -7.07
N ASP A 220 -20.61 -14.76 -7.90
CA ASP A 220 -21.78 -15.59 -7.66
C ASP A 220 -21.38 -17.06 -7.81
N LYS A 221 -21.64 -17.86 -6.80
CA LYS A 221 -21.23 -19.27 -6.72
C LYS A 221 -21.90 -20.17 -7.78
N GLU A 222 -22.83 -19.67 -8.58
CA GLU A 222 -23.60 -20.44 -9.55
C GLU A 222 -23.01 -20.49 -10.98
N ILE A 223 -21.95 -19.73 -11.25
CA ILE A 223 -21.27 -19.83 -12.55
C ILE A 223 -20.08 -20.78 -12.39
N SER A 224 -20.36 -22.09 -12.43
CA SER A 224 -19.33 -23.08 -12.67
C SER A 224 -18.83 -22.90 -14.11
N HIS A 225 -17.61 -22.39 -14.29
CA HIS A 225 -16.93 -22.50 -15.56
C HIS A 225 -16.63 -23.98 -15.80
N GLU A 226 -17.48 -24.65 -16.56
CA GLU A 226 -17.08 -25.91 -17.19
C GLU A 226 -15.89 -25.56 -18.09
N GLU A 227 -14.75 -26.17 -17.83
CA GLU A 227 -13.60 -26.07 -18.73
C GLU A 227 -14.07 -26.66 -20.10
N PRO A 228 -13.79 -26.00 -21.25
CA PRO A 228 -14.09 -26.57 -22.54
C PRO A 228 -13.27 -27.84 -22.67
N VAL A 229 -13.97 -28.96 -22.78
CA VAL A 229 -13.39 -30.25 -23.21
C VAL A 229 -12.93 -30.05 -24.64
N LEU A 230 -11.63 -29.95 -24.86
CA LEU A 230 -11.02 -29.99 -26.17
C LEU A 230 -11.06 -31.47 -26.63
N GLU A 231 -11.95 -31.79 -27.58
CA GLU A 231 -11.88 -32.99 -28.38
C GLU A 231 -10.74 -32.90 -29.43
#